data_745439c0573b2cf32047a22cc90eaab4
#
_entry.id   745439c0573b2cf32047a22cc90eaab4
#
_cell.length_a   1.000
_cell.length_b   1.000
_cell.length_c   1.000
_cell.angle_alpha   90.00
_cell.angle_beta   90.00
_cell.angle_gamma   90.00
#
_symmetry.space_group_name_H-M   'P 1'
#
loop_
_entity.id
_entity.type
_entity.pdbx_description
1 polymer ?
#
loop_
_entity_poly.entity_id
_entity_poly.type
_entity_poly.pdbx_seq_one_letter_code
_entity_poly.pdbx_strand_id
1 'polypeptide(L)'
;MPDYLLDSCVLIRHLRRHRPTTDLVATLAMEGRVGIAAISRTEVVEGMRDHERPGTMRFLDALECYPLDATIADLAGELIRRFRAQGITLDKPDAIIGATAMAHGLVLVTYNAKHFPMPELRLYEEMPRAV
;
A
#
# COMPACT_ATOMS: atom_id res chain seq x y z
N MET A 1 16.45 7.04 7.81
CA MET A 1 15.03 6.95 8.21
C MET A 1 14.27 6.23 7.11
N PRO A 2 13.53 5.16 7.42
CA PRO A 2 12.73 4.49 6.39
C PRO A 2 11.53 5.33 5.99
N ASP A 3 11.14 5.22 4.73
CA ASP A 3 9.88 5.74 4.24
C ASP A 3 8.93 4.56 3.99
N TYR A 4 7.66 4.80 4.19
CA TYR A 4 6.64 3.76 4.23
C TYR A 4 5.61 3.92 3.12
N LEU A 5 5.22 2.80 2.53
CA LEU A 5 4.09 2.73 1.60
C LEU A 5 2.96 1.96 2.26
N LEU A 6 1.80 2.58 2.41
CA LEU A 6 0.63 1.92 3.00
C LEU A 6 -0.15 1.19 1.92
N ASP A 7 -0.38 -0.11 2.12
CA ASP A 7 -1.29 -0.88 1.28
C ASP A 7 -2.72 -0.42 1.50
N SER A 8 -3.57 -0.64 0.51
CA SER A 8 -4.98 -0.20 0.54
C SER A 8 -5.74 -0.72 1.77
N CYS A 9 -5.45 -1.95 2.22
CA CYS A 9 -6.09 -2.51 3.41
C CYS A 9 -5.79 -1.69 4.67
N VAL A 10 -4.61 -1.10 4.78
CA VAL A 10 -4.24 -0.24 5.90
C VAL A 10 -5.00 1.08 5.82
N LEU A 11 -5.07 1.66 4.61
CA LEU A 11 -5.82 2.91 4.39
C LEU A 11 -7.30 2.75 4.77
N ILE A 12 -7.91 1.67 4.32
CA ILE A 12 -9.33 1.40 4.57
C ILE A 12 -9.60 1.23 6.05
N ARG A 13 -8.76 0.47 6.76
CA ARG A 13 -8.92 0.30 8.21
C ARG A 13 -8.71 1.59 8.97
N HIS A 14 -7.74 2.41 8.57
CA HIS A 14 -7.53 3.72 9.15
C HIS A 14 -8.80 4.59 8.99
N LEU A 15 -9.36 4.63 7.80
CA LEU A 15 -10.57 5.41 7.51
C LEU A 15 -11.80 4.89 8.25
N ARG A 16 -11.85 3.59 8.55
CA ARG A 16 -12.90 2.98 9.36
C ARG A 16 -12.65 3.10 10.86
N ARG A 17 -11.63 3.87 11.26
CA ARG A 17 -11.29 4.13 12.66
C ARG A 17 -10.92 2.88 13.45
N HIS A 18 -10.31 1.91 12.79
CA HIS A 18 -9.72 0.76 13.47
C HIS A 18 -8.53 1.26 14.29
N ARG A 19 -8.70 1.31 15.61
CA ARG A 19 -7.78 1.97 16.53
C ARG A 19 -6.33 1.50 16.38
N PRO A 20 -6.05 0.19 16.37
CA PRO A 20 -4.66 -0.27 16.19
C PRO A 20 -4.03 0.26 14.89
N THR A 21 -4.81 0.37 13.81
CA THR A 21 -4.32 0.89 12.54
C THR A 21 -4.08 2.40 12.60
N THR A 22 -5.00 3.16 13.20
CA THR A 22 -4.80 4.61 13.30
C THR A 22 -3.60 4.94 14.17
N ASP A 23 -3.38 4.18 15.23
CA ASP A 23 -2.20 4.34 16.09
C ASP A 23 -0.92 3.99 15.33
N LEU A 24 -0.93 2.91 14.54
CA LEU A 24 0.20 2.53 13.71
C LEU A 24 0.55 3.63 12.70
N VAL A 25 -0.43 4.14 11.97
CA VAL A 25 -0.19 5.19 10.97
C VAL A 25 0.43 6.43 11.63
N ALA A 26 -0.07 6.83 12.80
CA ALA A 26 0.48 7.95 13.53
C ALA A 26 1.94 7.70 13.94
N THR A 27 2.25 6.49 14.41
CA THR A 27 3.61 6.11 14.79
C THR A 27 4.55 6.18 13.60
N LEU A 28 4.15 5.60 12.46
CA LEU A 28 4.97 5.58 11.25
C LEU A 28 5.23 7.00 10.72
N ALA A 29 4.22 7.87 10.79
CA ALA A 29 4.36 9.26 10.36
C ALA A 29 5.38 10.04 11.18
N MET A 30 5.65 9.61 12.41
CA MET A 30 6.70 10.20 13.24
C MET A 30 8.09 9.68 12.88
N GLU A 31 8.18 8.52 12.26
CA GLU A 31 9.47 7.87 11.95
C GLU A 31 9.98 8.20 10.55
N GLY A 32 9.08 8.49 9.60
CA GLY A 32 9.45 8.75 8.23
C GLY A 32 8.28 9.27 7.42
N ARG A 33 8.47 9.34 6.10
CA ARG A 33 7.39 9.71 5.19
C ARG A 33 6.43 8.53 5.04
N VAL A 34 5.16 8.86 4.97
CA VAL A 34 4.10 7.87 4.75
C VAL A 34 3.41 8.21 3.43
N GLY A 35 3.40 7.26 2.52
CA GLY A 35 2.83 7.45 1.20
C GLY A 35 1.96 6.30 0.75
N ILE A 36 1.38 6.47 -0.42
CA ILE A 36 0.52 5.48 -1.06
C ILE A 36 0.85 5.39 -2.54
N ALA A 37 0.62 4.22 -3.12
CA ALA A 37 0.62 4.07 -4.57
C ALA A 37 -0.66 4.69 -5.15
N ALA A 38 -0.57 5.30 -6.33
CA ALA A 38 -1.73 5.95 -6.96
C ALA A 38 -2.92 4.99 -7.10
N ILE A 39 -2.68 3.71 -7.40
CA ILE A 39 -3.76 2.73 -7.53
C ILE A 39 -4.53 2.53 -6.23
N SER A 40 -3.90 2.75 -5.07
CA SER A 40 -4.60 2.65 -3.79
C SER A 40 -5.66 3.73 -3.64
N ARG A 41 -5.47 4.90 -4.24
CA ARG A 41 -6.51 5.93 -4.28
C ARG A 41 -7.77 5.41 -5.00
N THR A 42 -7.56 4.72 -6.13
CA THR A 42 -8.69 4.11 -6.87
C THR A 42 -9.47 3.16 -5.97
N GLU A 43 -8.76 2.27 -5.27
CA GLU A 43 -9.40 1.27 -4.42
C GLU A 43 -10.16 1.90 -3.25
N VAL A 44 -9.60 2.94 -2.66
CA VAL A 44 -10.25 3.64 -1.55
C VAL A 44 -11.45 4.44 -2.03
N VAL A 45 -11.30 5.19 -3.11
CA VAL A 45 -12.36 6.05 -3.64
C VAL A 45 -13.56 5.23 -4.13
N GLU A 46 -13.31 4.11 -4.81
CA GLU A 46 -14.42 3.28 -5.31
C GLU A 46 -15.26 2.69 -4.17
N GLY A 47 -14.66 2.46 -3.01
CA GLY A 47 -15.36 1.86 -1.86
C GLY A 47 -15.97 2.86 -0.88
N MET A 48 -15.70 4.16 -1.03
CA MET A 48 -16.21 5.15 -0.07
C MET A 48 -17.69 5.48 -0.32
N ARG A 49 -18.37 5.87 0.75
CA ARG A 49 -19.74 6.38 0.67
C ARG A 49 -19.70 7.90 0.46
N ASP A 50 -20.78 8.46 -0.12
CA ASP A 50 -20.82 9.88 -0.45
C ASP A 50 -20.53 10.78 0.75
N HIS A 51 -21.07 10.45 1.93
CA HIS A 51 -20.83 11.26 3.14
C HIS A 51 -19.41 11.15 3.68
N GLU A 52 -18.67 10.14 3.27
CA GLU A 52 -17.29 9.93 3.70
C GLU A 52 -16.29 10.72 2.88
N ARG A 53 -16.73 11.25 1.73
CA ARG A 53 -15.83 11.89 0.76
C ARG A 53 -14.93 12.98 1.34
N PRO A 54 -15.45 13.96 2.10
CA PRO A 54 -14.57 15.06 2.57
C PRO A 54 -13.42 14.56 3.44
N GLY A 55 -13.70 13.67 4.39
CA GLY A 55 -12.67 13.11 5.27
C GLY A 55 -11.71 12.18 4.55
N THR A 56 -12.24 11.34 3.64
CA THR A 56 -11.42 10.41 2.86
C THR A 56 -10.45 11.17 1.97
N MET A 57 -10.92 12.15 1.22
CA MET A 57 -10.07 12.92 0.31
C MET A 57 -9.03 13.74 1.08
N ARG A 58 -9.41 14.31 2.22
CA ARG A 58 -8.47 15.04 3.07
C ARG A 58 -7.33 14.15 3.53
N PHE A 59 -7.65 12.91 3.95
CA PHE A 59 -6.64 11.95 4.37
C PHE A 59 -5.72 11.57 3.22
N LEU A 60 -6.28 11.20 2.07
CA LEU A 60 -5.48 10.80 0.90
C LEU A 60 -4.59 11.94 0.40
N ASP A 61 -5.09 13.18 0.41
CA ASP A 61 -4.32 14.33 -0.07
C ASP A 61 -3.18 14.70 0.88
N ALA A 62 -3.24 14.28 2.14
CA ALA A 62 -2.17 14.52 3.10
C ALA A 62 -1.00 13.54 2.94
N LEU A 63 -1.17 12.46 2.19
CA LEU A 63 -0.14 11.44 1.99
C LEU A 63 0.63 11.70 0.69
N GLU A 64 1.91 11.30 0.69
CA GLU A 64 2.70 11.26 -0.53
C GLU A 64 2.06 10.26 -1.50
N CYS A 65 1.77 10.68 -2.72
CA CYS A 65 1.20 9.78 -3.73
C CYS A 65 2.24 9.45 -4.79
N TYR A 66 2.60 8.17 -4.90
CA TYR A 66 3.56 7.68 -5.89
C TYR A 66 2.81 7.31 -7.17
N PRO A 67 3.13 7.96 -8.30
CA PRO A 67 2.39 7.73 -9.54
C PRO A 67 2.68 6.35 -10.13
N LEU A 68 1.73 5.84 -10.89
CA LEU A 68 1.92 4.67 -11.73
C LEU A 68 2.49 5.14 -13.07
N ASP A 69 3.81 5.19 -13.16
CA ASP A 69 4.50 5.54 -14.40
C ASP A 69 4.88 4.30 -15.20
N ALA A 70 5.52 4.51 -16.36
CA ALA A 70 5.89 3.40 -17.24
C ALA A 70 6.85 2.42 -16.56
N THR A 71 7.82 2.94 -15.80
CA THR A 71 8.79 2.09 -15.12
C THR A 71 8.12 1.15 -14.13
N ILE A 72 7.20 1.67 -13.33
CA ILE A 72 6.46 0.86 -12.34
C ILE A 72 5.51 -0.09 -13.04
N ALA A 73 4.82 0.35 -14.10
CA ALA A 73 3.92 -0.52 -14.86
C ALA A 73 4.68 -1.72 -15.44
N ASP A 74 5.84 -1.48 -16.01
CA ASP A 74 6.67 -2.55 -16.60
C ASP A 74 7.17 -3.50 -15.50
N LEU A 75 7.64 -2.96 -14.39
CA LEU A 75 8.10 -3.78 -13.26
C LEU A 75 6.96 -4.65 -12.71
N ALA A 76 5.78 -4.09 -12.56
CA ALA A 76 4.60 -4.85 -12.10
C ALA A 76 4.29 -6.00 -13.06
N GLY A 77 4.32 -5.74 -14.37
CA GLY A 77 4.11 -6.78 -15.39
C GLY A 77 5.16 -7.89 -15.30
N GLU A 78 6.43 -7.53 -15.12
CA GLU A 78 7.50 -8.50 -14.97
C GLU A 78 7.34 -9.34 -13.69
N LEU A 79 6.90 -8.74 -12.60
CA LEU A 79 6.61 -9.48 -11.36
C LEU A 79 5.50 -10.52 -11.57
N ILE A 80 4.42 -10.12 -12.26
CA ILE A 80 3.32 -11.04 -12.57
C ILE A 80 3.83 -12.23 -13.38
N ARG A 81 4.63 -11.98 -14.41
CA ARG A 81 5.19 -13.04 -15.25
C ARG A 81 6.11 -13.98 -14.46
N ARG A 82 6.99 -13.40 -13.64
CA ARG A 82 7.95 -14.16 -12.81
C ARG A 82 7.25 -15.13 -11.88
N PHE A 83 6.23 -14.66 -11.15
CA PHE A 83 5.52 -15.53 -10.21
C PHE A 83 4.58 -16.50 -10.89
N ARG A 84 3.99 -16.11 -12.04
CA ARG A 84 3.19 -17.03 -12.85
C ARG A 84 4.02 -18.25 -13.28
N ALA A 85 5.28 -18.04 -13.64
CA ALA A 85 6.19 -19.14 -14.01
C ALA A 85 6.44 -20.09 -12.85
N GLN A 86 6.21 -19.66 -11.62
CA GLN A 86 6.32 -20.49 -10.41
C GLN A 86 4.97 -21.03 -9.94
N GLY A 87 3.91 -20.85 -10.73
CA GLY A 87 2.57 -21.30 -10.37
C GLY A 87 1.86 -20.39 -9.38
N ILE A 88 2.36 -19.16 -9.18
CA ILE A 88 1.79 -18.20 -8.24
C ILE A 88 1.07 -17.11 -9.02
N THR A 89 -0.21 -16.89 -8.69
CA THR A 89 -0.99 -15.79 -9.25
C THR A 89 -0.81 -14.55 -8.40
N LEU A 90 -0.28 -13.50 -9.01
CA LEU A 90 -0.09 -12.21 -8.37
C LEU A 90 -1.13 -11.25 -8.95
N ASP A 91 -2.01 -10.74 -8.11
CA ASP A 91 -3.04 -9.81 -8.55
C ASP A 91 -2.42 -8.50 -9.04
N LYS A 92 -3.03 -7.91 -10.06
CA LYS A 92 -2.49 -6.71 -10.69
C LYS A 92 -2.32 -5.53 -9.71
N PRO A 93 -3.30 -5.19 -8.87
CA PRO A 93 -3.10 -4.13 -7.89
C PRO A 93 -1.95 -4.41 -6.92
N ASP A 94 -1.83 -5.65 -6.44
CA ASP A 94 -0.75 -6.03 -5.53
C ASP A 94 0.61 -5.95 -6.22
N ALA A 95 0.69 -6.36 -7.48
CA ALA A 95 1.92 -6.23 -8.26
C ALA A 95 2.34 -4.76 -8.42
N ILE A 96 1.38 -3.87 -8.66
CA ILE A 96 1.64 -2.44 -8.83
C ILE A 96 2.09 -1.83 -7.50
N ILE A 97 1.44 -2.17 -6.39
CA ILE A 97 1.82 -1.68 -5.07
C ILE A 97 3.22 -2.18 -4.70
N GLY A 98 3.48 -3.47 -4.90
CA GLY A 98 4.80 -4.05 -4.65
C GLY A 98 5.89 -3.41 -5.49
N ALA A 99 5.62 -3.23 -6.79
CA ALA A 99 6.55 -2.57 -7.70
C ALA A 99 6.85 -1.13 -7.28
N THR A 100 5.84 -0.41 -6.83
CA THR A 100 6.01 0.96 -6.33
C THR A 100 6.95 0.99 -5.14
N ALA A 101 6.74 0.11 -4.16
CA ALA A 101 7.60 0.02 -2.99
C ALA A 101 9.03 -0.35 -3.38
N MET A 102 9.20 -1.33 -4.27
CA MET A 102 10.53 -1.75 -4.71
C MET A 102 11.26 -0.64 -5.46
N ALA A 103 10.58 0.03 -6.38
CA ALA A 103 11.19 1.08 -7.21
C ALA A 103 11.64 2.28 -6.38
N HIS A 104 10.94 2.61 -5.33
CA HIS A 104 11.24 3.76 -4.47
C HIS A 104 11.94 3.41 -3.16
N GLY A 105 12.29 2.14 -2.95
CA GLY A 105 12.99 1.71 -1.73
C GLY A 105 12.17 1.89 -0.46
N LEU A 106 10.87 1.68 -0.53
CA LEU A 106 9.94 1.89 0.57
C LEU A 106 9.68 0.59 1.33
N VAL A 107 9.38 0.73 2.62
CA VAL A 107 8.89 -0.38 3.44
C VAL A 107 7.38 -0.47 3.25
N LEU A 108 6.91 -1.62 2.77
CA LEU A 108 5.48 -1.83 2.56
C LEU A 108 4.80 -2.21 3.87
N VAL A 109 3.72 -1.51 4.19
CA VAL A 109 2.91 -1.73 5.39
C VAL A 109 1.60 -2.38 4.96
N THR A 110 1.42 -3.65 5.29
CA THR A 110 0.25 -4.41 4.85
C THR A 110 -0.18 -5.45 5.88
N TYR A 111 -1.49 -5.71 5.95
CA TYR A 111 -2.05 -6.83 6.69
C TYR A 111 -2.03 -8.14 5.89
N ASN A 112 -1.69 -8.09 4.60
CA ASN A 112 -1.77 -9.23 3.68
C ASN A 112 -0.39 -9.57 3.12
N ALA A 113 0.58 -9.80 4.03
CA ALA A 113 1.96 -10.07 3.62
C ALA A 113 2.09 -11.21 2.60
N LYS A 114 1.22 -12.21 2.68
CA LYS A 114 1.23 -13.35 1.75
C LYS A 114 0.89 -12.98 0.31
N HIS A 115 0.27 -11.82 0.10
CA HIS A 115 -0.02 -11.32 -1.25
C HIS A 115 1.20 -10.71 -1.92
N PHE A 116 2.31 -10.55 -1.18
CA PHE A 116 3.53 -9.90 -1.65
C PHE A 116 4.73 -10.83 -1.49
N PRO A 117 4.83 -11.88 -2.34
CA PRO A 117 5.86 -12.91 -2.19
C PRO A 117 7.23 -12.51 -2.71
N MET A 118 7.42 -11.25 -3.12
CA MET A 118 8.68 -10.77 -3.67
C MET A 118 9.77 -10.72 -2.59
N PRO A 119 10.87 -11.50 -2.72
CA PRO A 119 11.92 -11.46 -1.70
C PRO A 119 12.66 -10.14 -1.62
N GLU A 120 12.66 -9.35 -2.70
CA GLU A 120 13.32 -8.04 -2.75
C GLU A 120 12.54 -6.95 -2.01
N LEU A 121 11.26 -7.20 -1.70
CA LEU A 121 10.37 -6.25 -1.05
C LEU A 121 10.58 -6.27 0.46
N ARG A 122 10.73 -5.09 1.06
CA ARG A 122 10.80 -4.99 2.52
C ARG A 122 9.41 -4.76 3.08
N LEU A 123 8.98 -5.66 3.96
CA LEU A 123 7.69 -5.58 4.64
C LEU A 123 7.87 -5.07 6.06
N TYR A 124 6.94 -4.24 6.52
CA TYR A 124 6.88 -3.85 7.92
C TYR A 124 6.42 -5.07 8.73
N GLU A 125 7.22 -5.46 9.73
CA GLU A 125 7.01 -6.74 10.43
C GLU A 125 6.16 -6.64 11.69
N GLU A 126 6.03 -5.45 12.26
CA GLU A 126 5.35 -5.27 13.55
C GLU A 126 3.89 -4.84 13.39
N MET A 127 3.18 -5.48 12.46
CA MET A 127 1.76 -5.15 12.24
C MET A 127 0.93 -5.52 13.46
N PRO A 128 -0.01 -4.63 13.88
CA PRO A 128 -0.97 -4.98 14.92
C PRO A 128 -1.96 -6.03 14.40
N ARG A 129 -2.75 -6.60 15.31
CA ARG A 129 -3.79 -7.54 14.90
C ARG A 129 -4.79 -6.85 14.00
N ALA A 130 -5.23 -7.56 12.96
CA ALA A 130 -6.19 -7.04 11.99
C ALA A 130 -7.61 -6.91 12.56
N VAL A 131 -7.87 -7.51 13.71
CA VAL A 131 -9.19 -7.50 14.36
C VAL A 131 -9.18 -6.69 15.64
#